data_2fcb9b379b22a3390c6cf4c19fddedec
#
_entry.id   2fcb9b379b22a3390c6cf4c19fddedec
#
_cell.length_a   1.000
_cell.length_b   1.000
_cell.length_c   1.000
_cell.angle_alpha   90.00
_cell.angle_beta   90.00
_cell.angle_gamma   90.00
#
_symmetry.space_group_name_H-M   'P 1'
#
loop_
_entity.id
_entity.type
_entity.pdbx_description
1 polymer ?
#
loop_
_entity_poly.entity_id
_entity_poly.type
_entity_poly.pdbx_seq_one_letter_code
_entity_poly.pdbx_strand_id
1 'polypeptide(L)'
;MACGVGVNFIANLRPTTMVYPGVNTSFFGGSEAQGEWTEQCAGCGNCILHLTGGLCPVARCAKSLLNGPCGGSQNGKCEINPEIPCIWQKIHDRLEGLNCKDKMLEVAPIRDWRPAGHGGPRKTTRDDLTV
;
A
#
# COMPACT_ATOMS: atom_id res chain seq x y z
N MET A 1 21.98 0.67 -10.39
CA MET A 1 21.22 1.34 -9.35
C MET A 1 19.95 0.54 -9.04
N ALA A 2 19.53 0.50 -7.79
CA ALA A 2 18.39 -0.33 -7.37
C ALA A 2 17.03 0.41 -7.45
N CYS A 3 17.03 1.73 -7.43
CA CYS A 3 15.82 2.55 -7.35
C CYS A 3 15.56 3.26 -8.67
N GLY A 4 14.31 3.22 -9.15
CA GLY A 4 13.89 3.90 -10.38
C GLY A 4 14.14 5.41 -10.37
N VAL A 5 13.99 6.07 -9.20
CA VAL A 5 14.32 7.51 -9.06
C VAL A 5 15.80 7.75 -9.33
N GLY A 6 16.68 6.93 -8.76
CA GLY A 6 18.13 7.06 -9.00
C GLY A 6 18.52 6.78 -10.44
N VAL A 7 17.88 5.78 -11.08
CA VAL A 7 18.11 5.48 -12.51
C VAL A 7 17.74 6.69 -13.37
N ASN A 8 16.55 7.27 -13.15
CA ASN A 8 16.11 8.46 -13.87
C ASN A 8 17.03 9.66 -13.64
N PHE A 9 17.44 9.89 -12.40
CA PHE A 9 18.35 10.99 -12.07
C PHE A 9 19.68 10.89 -12.81
N ILE A 10 20.32 9.71 -12.79
CA ILE A 10 21.59 9.49 -13.52
C ILE A 10 21.40 9.56 -15.02
N ALA A 11 20.28 9.05 -15.56
CA ALA A 11 20.00 9.14 -17.00
C ALA A 11 19.89 10.61 -17.45
N ASN A 12 19.25 11.46 -16.66
CA ASN A 12 19.16 12.90 -16.92
C ASN A 12 20.53 13.61 -16.88
N LEU A 13 21.40 13.21 -15.95
CA LEU A 13 22.76 13.75 -15.84
C LEU A 13 23.70 13.28 -16.95
N ARG A 14 23.42 12.14 -17.55
CA ARG A 14 24.25 11.48 -18.54
C ARG A 14 23.44 11.09 -19.78
N PRO A 15 22.94 12.07 -20.57
CA PRO A 15 21.99 11.81 -21.66
C PRO A 15 22.54 10.93 -22.78
N THR A 16 23.86 10.79 -22.89
CA THR A 16 24.52 9.94 -23.88
C THR A 16 24.95 8.56 -23.36
N THR A 17 24.61 8.25 -22.09
CA THR A 17 25.00 6.98 -21.45
C THR A 17 23.77 6.16 -21.11
N MET A 18 23.73 4.91 -21.56
CA MET A 18 22.67 3.98 -21.15
C MET A 18 22.79 3.66 -19.65
N VAL A 19 21.67 3.82 -18.93
CA VAL A 19 21.57 3.53 -17.49
C VAL A 19 20.51 2.47 -17.30
N TYR A 20 20.89 1.35 -16.71
CA TYR A 20 20.00 0.22 -16.47
C TYR A 20 19.64 0.09 -14.99
N PRO A 21 18.39 -0.30 -14.66
CA PRO A 21 18.04 -0.70 -13.29
C PRO A 21 18.76 -2.01 -12.96
N GLY A 22 19.26 -2.10 -11.73
CA GLY A 22 19.83 -3.35 -11.21
C GLY A 22 18.77 -4.28 -10.63
N VAL A 23 17.57 -3.75 -10.35
CA VAL A 23 16.42 -4.51 -9.81
C VAL A 23 15.12 -3.88 -10.30
N ASN A 24 14.07 -4.70 -10.39
CA ASN A 24 12.69 -4.26 -10.58
C ASN A 24 11.99 -4.24 -9.22
N THR A 25 11.47 -3.08 -8.83
CA THR A 25 10.67 -2.97 -7.61
C THR A 25 9.25 -3.44 -7.89
N SER A 26 8.92 -4.63 -7.42
CA SER A 26 7.60 -5.26 -7.63
C SER A 26 6.88 -5.60 -6.31
N PHE A 27 7.52 -5.27 -5.17
CA PHE A 27 7.05 -5.74 -3.88
C PHE A 27 7.48 -4.77 -2.77
N PHE A 28 6.52 -4.31 -1.95
CA PHE A 28 6.75 -3.50 -0.76
C PHE A 28 6.45 -4.34 0.48
N GLY A 29 7.39 -5.20 0.82
CA GLY A 29 7.24 -6.17 1.90
C GLY A 29 7.80 -5.70 3.23
N GLY A 30 7.24 -6.29 4.30
CA GLY A 30 7.78 -6.27 5.64
C GLY A 30 8.04 -7.70 6.11
N SER A 31 9.06 -7.90 6.92
CA SER A 31 9.34 -9.19 7.53
C SER A 31 8.25 -9.55 8.55
N GLU A 32 7.65 -10.73 8.42
CA GLU A 32 6.73 -11.30 9.42
C GLU A 32 7.42 -12.37 10.28
N ALA A 33 8.37 -13.09 9.69
CA ALA A 33 9.21 -14.08 10.38
C ALA A 33 10.58 -14.14 9.71
N GLN A 34 11.50 -14.92 10.26
CA GLN A 34 12.80 -15.12 9.66
C GLN A 34 12.66 -15.83 8.30
N GLY A 35 13.07 -15.16 7.24
CA GLY A 35 12.95 -15.68 5.88
C GLY A 35 11.58 -15.49 5.22
N GLU A 36 10.63 -14.83 5.89
CA GLU A 36 9.29 -14.56 5.38
C GLU A 36 9.01 -13.06 5.29
N TRP A 37 8.60 -12.62 4.12
CA TRP A 37 8.19 -11.23 3.86
C TRP A 37 6.82 -11.23 3.22
N THR A 38 5.93 -10.39 3.73
CA THR A 38 4.60 -10.18 3.16
C THR A 38 4.44 -8.77 2.66
N GLU A 39 3.64 -8.58 1.63
CA GLU A 39 3.34 -7.26 1.09
C GLU A 39 2.55 -6.44 2.11
N GLN A 40 3.04 -5.24 2.43
CA GLN A 40 2.45 -4.38 3.45
C GLN A 40 1.89 -3.08 2.86
N CYS A 41 2.33 -2.70 1.66
CA CYS A 41 1.96 -1.43 1.04
C CYS A 41 1.87 -1.58 -0.48
N ALA A 42 0.84 -1.03 -1.09
CA ALA A 42 0.66 -0.98 -2.55
C ALA A 42 1.20 0.31 -3.20
N GLY A 43 1.84 1.22 -2.45
CA GLY A 43 2.36 2.48 -2.97
C GLY A 43 1.30 3.44 -3.51
N CYS A 44 0.06 3.31 -3.08
CA CYS A 44 -1.09 4.01 -3.66
C CYS A 44 -1.25 5.49 -3.25
N GLY A 45 -0.46 5.96 -2.27
CA GLY A 45 -0.34 7.37 -1.90
C GLY A 45 -1.56 8.06 -1.26
N ASN A 46 -2.67 7.35 -1.08
CA ASN A 46 -3.85 7.85 -0.38
C ASN A 46 -4.23 6.88 0.73
N CYS A 47 -3.60 7.05 1.89
CA CYS A 47 -3.69 6.11 2.99
C CYS A 47 -5.00 6.21 3.76
N ILE A 48 -5.60 5.05 4.04
CA ILE A 48 -6.75 4.90 4.94
C ILE A 48 -6.36 4.20 6.25
N LEU A 49 -5.08 4.14 6.55
CA LEU A 49 -4.55 3.41 7.72
C LEU A 49 -5.06 3.92 9.05
N HIS A 50 -5.45 5.19 9.13
CA HIS A 50 -6.08 5.79 10.31
C HIS A 50 -7.48 5.21 10.59
N LEU A 51 -8.17 4.67 9.59
CA LEU A 51 -9.46 3.98 9.74
C LEU A 51 -9.30 2.48 10.07
N THR A 52 -8.17 1.91 9.73
CA THR A 52 -7.94 0.45 9.78
C THR A 52 -6.92 0.04 10.86
N GLY A 53 -6.66 0.92 11.81
CA GLY A 53 -5.70 0.65 12.88
C GLY A 53 -4.26 0.40 12.41
N GLY A 54 -3.89 0.94 11.23
CA GLY A 54 -2.55 0.82 10.66
C GLY A 54 -2.35 -0.38 9.72
N LEU A 55 -3.40 -1.17 9.44
CA LEU A 55 -3.32 -2.34 8.54
C LEU A 55 -3.89 -1.99 7.16
N CYS A 56 -3.14 -2.27 6.09
CA CYS A 56 -3.52 -1.86 4.74
C CYS A 56 -4.41 -2.91 4.04
N PRO A 57 -5.71 -2.63 3.81
CA PRO A 57 -6.56 -3.55 3.06
C PRO A 57 -6.27 -3.51 1.55
N VAL A 58 -5.74 -2.40 1.01
CA VAL A 58 -5.42 -2.29 -0.43
C VAL A 58 -4.35 -3.30 -0.83
N ALA A 59 -3.29 -3.42 -0.03
CA ALA A 59 -2.21 -4.36 -0.32
C ALA A 59 -2.53 -5.79 0.09
N ARG A 60 -3.35 -5.99 1.12
CA ARG A 60 -3.44 -7.29 1.83
C ARG A 60 -4.79 -7.99 1.69
N CYS A 61 -5.80 -7.36 1.07
CA CYS A 61 -7.06 -8.00 0.74
C CYS A 61 -7.02 -8.50 -0.70
N ALA A 62 -7.24 -9.79 -0.94
CA ALA A 62 -7.27 -10.36 -2.29
C ALA A 62 -8.32 -9.71 -3.21
N LYS A 63 -9.34 -9.08 -2.64
CA LYS A 63 -10.38 -8.33 -3.36
C LYS A 63 -10.17 -6.82 -3.31
N SER A 64 -9.13 -6.33 -2.64
CA SER A 64 -8.85 -4.89 -2.43
C SER A 64 -10.04 -4.09 -1.89
N LEU A 65 -10.82 -4.69 -0.99
CA LEU A 65 -12.00 -4.04 -0.39
C LEU A 65 -11.58 -2.89 0.54
N LEU A 66 -12.31 -1.78 0.47
CA LEU A 66 -12.00 -0.55 1.22
C LEU A 66 -12.98 -0.26 2.36
N ASN A 67 -14.20 -0.79 2.29
CA ASN A 67 -15.31 -0.48 3.21
C ASN A 67 -15.76 -1.70 4.02
N GLY A 68 -14.84 -2.50 4.51
CA GLY A 68 -15.15 -3.62 5.36
C GLY A 68 -14.99 -4.99 4.71
N PRO A 69 -15.25 -6.06 5.48
CA PRO A 69 -15.06 -7.44 5.03
C PRO A 69 -16.09 -7.87 3.98
N CYS A 70 -15.71 -8.84 3.14
CA CYS A 70 -16.63 -9.47 2.19
C CYS A 70 -17.62 -10.45 2.84
N GLY A 71 -17.40 -10.82 4.11
CA GLY A 71 -18.20 -11.85 4.79
C GLY A 71 -17.83 -13.30 4.46
N GLY A 72 -16.91 -13.54 3.53
CA GLY A 72 -16.51 -14.89 3.10
C GLY A 72 -15.32 -15.49 3.83
N SER A 73 -14.70 -14.76 4.75
CA SER A 73 -13.57 -15.30 5.52
C SER A 73 -14.01 -16.42 6.46
N GLN A 74 -13.19 -17.47 6.57
CA GLN A 74 -13.41 -18.59 7.48
C GLN A 74 -12.16 -18.84 8.33
N ASN A 75 -12.33 -18.94 9.64
CA ASN A 75 -11.23 -19.18 10.58
C ASN A 75 -10.05 -18.21 10.40
N GLY A 76 -10.34 -16.94 10.14
CA GLY A 76 -9.32 -15.91 9.91
C GLY A 76 -8.60 -15.98 8.56
N LYS A 77 -9.08 -16.81 7.63
CA LYS A 77 -8.50 -17.02 6.30
C LYS A 77 -9.37 -16.43 5.21
N CYS A 78 -8.72 -16.02 4.11
CA CYS A 78 -9.39 -15.45 2.94
C CYS A 78 -10.17 -16.53 2.17
N GLU A 79 -11.38 -16.22 1.70
CA GLU A 79 -12.17 -17.15 0.87
C GLU A 79 -11.55 -17.39 -0.51
N ILE A 80 -10.76 -16.44 -1.02
CA ILE A 80 -10.10 -16.57 -2.33
C ILE A 80 -8.91 -17.52 -2.25
N ASN A 81 -8.14 -17.45 -1.16
CA ASN A 81 -7.02 -18.34 -0.92
C ASN A 81 -6.85 -18.59 0.59
N PRO A 82 -7.09 -19.81 1.06
CA PRO A 82 -6.98 -20.16 2.49
C PRO A 82 -5.58 -20.03 3.09
N GLU A 83 -4.54 -19.89 2.28
CA GLU A 83 -3.19 -19.61 2.77
C GLU A 83 -3.01 -18.15 3.20
N ILE A 84 -3.85 -17.24 2.66
CA ILE A 84 -3.80 -15.81 2.96
C ILE A 84 -4.61 -15.51 4.22
N PRO A 85 -4.02 -14.90 5.27
CA PRO A 85 -4.78 -14.39 6.40
C PRO A 85 -5.75 -13.29 5.97
N CYS A 86 -7.00 -13.34 6.45
CA CYS A 86 -7.97 -12.29 6.15
C CYS A 86 -7.57 -10.97 6.82
N ILE A 87 -7.21 -9.98 6.05
CA ILE A 87 -6.80 -8.68 6.58
C ILE A 87 -7.95 -7.97 7.31
N TRP A 88 -9.19 -8.10 6.84
CA TRP A 88 -10.33 -7.47 7.49
C TRP A 88 -10.67 -8.10 8.85
N GLN A 89 -10.41 -9.41 9.03
CA GLN A 89 -10.49 -10.02 10.35
C GLN A 89 -9.41 -9.44 11.27
N LYS A 90 -8.17 -9.32 10.80
CA LYS A 90 -7.08 -8.71 11.57
C LYS A 90 -7.37 -7.23 11.91
N ILE A 91 -7.98 -6.48 11.00
CA ILE A 91 -8.40 -5.09 11.25
C ILE A 91 -9.46 -5.03 12.33
N HIS A 92 -10.47 -5.90 12.26
CA HIS A 92 -11.53 -5.99 13.28
C HIS A 92 -10.92 -6.27 14.67
N ASP A 93 -10.12 -7.32 14.79
CA ASP A 93 -9.53 -7.73 16.06
C ASP A 93 -8.63 -6.63 16.63
N ARG A 94 -7.89 -5.93 15.77
CA ARG A 94 -7.04 -4.81 16.16
C ARG A 94 -7.86 -3.61 16.66
N LEU A 95 -8.91 -3.22 15.94
CA LEU A 95 -9.77 -2.10 16.34
C LEU A 95 -10.56 -2.43 17.59
N GLU A 96 -10.94 -3.69 17.80
CA GLU A 96 -11.53 -4.17 19.05
C GLU A 96 -10.55 -4.02 20.22
N GLY A 97 -9.33 -4.47 20.07
CA GLY A 97 -8.28 -4.33 21.09
C GLY A 97 -7.91 -2.86 21.39
N LEU A 98 -8.13 -1.95 20.44
CA LEU A 98 -7.93 -0.50 20.62
C LEU A 98 -9.18 0.24 21.12
N ASN A 99 -10.30 -0.44 21.35
CA ASN A 99 -11.61 0.13 21.69
C ASN A 99 -12.10 1.18 20.65
N CYS A 100 -11.83 0.94 19.37
CA CYS A 100 -12.15 1.84 18.26
C CYS A 100 -12.96 1.15 17.15
N LYS A 101 -13.85 0.20 17.52
CA LYS A 101 -14.65 -0.56 16.54
C LYS A 101 -15.59 0.31 15.69
N ASP A 102 -16.04 1.41 16.20
CA ASP A 102 -16.87 2.41 15.53
C ASP A 102 -16.22 2.92 14.23
N LYS A 103 -14.90 2.90 14.12
CA LYS A 103 -14.19 3.21 12.86
C LYS A 103 -14.56 2.28 11.70
N MET A 104 -15.01 1.06 11.97
CA MET A 104 -15.48 0.14 10.93
C MET A 104 -16.86 0.52 10.37
N LEU A 105 -17.60 1.38 11.07
CA LEU A 105 -18.88 1.92 10.60
C LEU A 105 -18.72 3.16 9.74
N GLU A 106 -17.53 3.75 9.72
CA GLU A 106 -17.21 4.87 8.85
C GLU A 106 -17.07 4.41 7.40
N VAL A 107 -17.88 4.97 6.53
CA VAL A 107 -17.77 4.70 5.08
C VAL A 107 -16.59 5.48 4.53
N ALA A 108 -15.62 4.79 3.98
CA ALA A 108 -14.47 5.45 3.36
C ALA A 108 -14.94 6.33 2.19
N PRO A 109 -14.44 7.57 2.06
CA PRO A 109 -14.76 8.42 0.93
C PRO A 109 -14.27 7.82 -0.39
N ILE A 110 -14.81 8.33 -1.50
CA ILE A 110 -14.34 7.96 -2.84
C ILE A 110 -12.83 8.18 -2.90
N ARG A 111 -12.12 7.13 -3.30
CA ARG A 111 -10.67 7.13 -3.32
C ARG A 111 -10.14 7.92 -4.50
N ASP A 112 -9.20 8.80 -4.22
CA ASP A 112 -8.38 9.44 -5.24
C ASP A 112 -7.20 8.52 -5.61
N TRP A 113 -7.19 8.00 -6.84
CA TRP A 113 -6.13 7.15 -7.36
C TRP A 113 -5.00 7.91 -8.05
N ARG A 114 -5.12 9.22 -8.24
CA ARG A 114 -4.07 10.05 -8.85
C ARG A 114 -2.74 9.98 -8.10
N PRO A 115 -2.70 9.89 -6.75
CA PRO A 115 -1.46 9.67 -6.02
C PRO A 115 -0.72 8.37 -6.36
N ALA A 116 -1.41 7.37 -6.89
CA ALA A 116 -0.81 6.10 -7.36
C ALA A 116 -0.24 6.18 -8.79
N GLY A 117 -0.18 7.37 -9.39
CA GLY A 117 0.29 7.56 -10.76
C GLY A 117 -0.82 7.51 -11.83
N HIS A 118 -2.06 7.28 -11.44
CA HIS A 118 -3.19 7.37 -12.37
C HIS A 118 -3.45 8.83 -12.75
N GLY A 119 -3.45 9.14 -14.04
CA GLY A 119 -3.55 10.51 -14.54
C GLY A 119 -2.22 11.15 -14.91
N GLY A 120 -1.13 10.39 -14.87
CA GLY A 120 0.20 10.82 -15.30
C GLY A 120 1.09 11.38 -14.17
N PRO A 121 2.25 11.92 -14.53
CA PRO A 121 3.24 12.38 -13.56
C PRO A 121 2.75 13.62 -12.81
N ARG A 122 3.07 13.68 -11.53
CA ARG A 122 2.76 14.81 -10.66
C ARG A 122 3.98 15.71 -10.49
N LYS A 123 3.74 17.00 -10.36
CA LYS A 123 4.74 17.99 -9.98
C LYS A 123 4.36 18.59 -8.62
N THR A 124 5.30 18.62 -7.71
CA THR A 124 5.15 19.30 -6.42
C THR A 124 6.14 20.45 -6.36
N THR A 125 5.68 21.63 -6.01
CA THR A 125 6.50 22.84 -5.80
C THR A 125 6.41 23.23 -4.33
N ARG A 126 7.55 23.58 -3.76
CA ARG A 126 7.63 24.18 -2.42
C ARG A 126 8.01 25.64 -2.60
N ASP A 127 7.06 26.53 -2.35
CA ASP A 127 7.23 27.97 -2.58
C ASP A 127 8.27 28.58 -1.64
N ASP A 128 8.44 27.99 -0.44
CA ASP A 128 9.46 28.37 0.54
C ASP A 128 10.90 28.05 0.11
N LEU A 129 11.09 27.25 -0.93
CA LEU A 129 12.40 26.86 -1.48
C LEU A 129 12.63 27.36 -2.91
N THR A 130 11.64 28.01 -3.52
CA THR A 130 11.82 28.64 -4.83
C THR A 130 12.49 30.00 -4.66
N VAL A 131 13.67 30.17 -5.23
CA VAL A 131 14.43 31.41 -5.30
C VAL A 131 14.02 32.20 -6.52
#